data_921ff6c9a5ef73b77658073588695e15
#
_entry.id   921ff6c9a5ef73b77658073588695e15
#
_cell.length_a   1.000
_cell.length_b   1.000
_cell.length_c   1.000
_cell.angle_alpha   90.00
_cell.angle_beta   90.00
_cell.angle_gamma   90.00
#
_symmetry.space_group_name_H-M   'P 1'
#
loop_
_entity.id
_entity.type
_entity.pdbx_description
1 polymer ?
#
loop_
_entity_poly.entity_id
_entity_poly.type
_entity_poly.pdbx_seq_one_letter_code
_entity_poly.pdbx_strand_id
1 'polypeptide(L)'
;MRTGMAWRFIRILSIAAALGPAACEREPPPEVAAPRVKQVFHLNGYEKDFGYSQAVLIDKTLYVSGTMAVDAQGRLVAPGDMAGQMRAAYANIRRTLAAHGADFDEVVRETIYTTNMDALLKASDLRFEYYDKERLPTVSWVQVQRLIDPGFLVEIEVTAELP
;
A
#
# COMPACT_ATOMS: atom_id res chain seq x y z
N MET A 1 -56.22 22.65 -77.53
CA MET A 1 -56.26 21.20 -77.81
C MET A 1 -54.87 20.71 -78.16
N ARG A 2 -54.23 20.01 -77.36
CA ARG A 2 -53.18 18.99 -77.54
C ARG A 2 -52.46 18.82 -76.27
N THR A 3 -52.76 17.78 -75.56
CA THR A 3 -52.13 17.22 -74.36
C THR A 3 -50.76 16.70 -74.69
N GLY A 4 -49.71 17.23 -74.05
CA GLY A 4 -48.37 16.73 -74.11
C GLY A 4 -48.01 16.00 -72.79
N MET A 5 -47.93 14.69 -72.88
CA MET A 5 -47.61 13.79 -71.74
C MET A 5 -46.09 13.70 -71.63
N ALA A 6 -45.49 14.28 -70.52
CA ALA A 6 -44.07 14.23 -70.24
C ALA A 6 -43.74 12.91 -69.52
N TRP A 7 -42.93 12.11 -70.14
CA TRP A 7 -42.37 10.88 -69.55
C TRP A 7 -41.24 11.23 -68.60
N ARG A 8 -41.40 10.95 -67.29
CA ARG A 8 -40.33 11.03 -66.30
C ARG A 8 -39.56 9.72 -66.32
N PHE A 9 -38.31 9.76 -66.76
CA PHE A 9 -37.34 8.67 -66.59
C PHE A 9 -36.91 8.54 -65.15
N ILE A 10 -37.26 7.44 -64.49
CA ILE A 10 -36.74 7.07 -63.14
C ILE A 10 -35.36 6.47 -63.37
N ARG A 11 -34.33 7.18 -62.94
CA ARG A 11 -33.00 6.59 -62.87
C ARG A 11 -32.92 5.74 -61.62
N ILE A 12 -32.78 4.43 -61.76
CA ILE A 12 -32.51 3.47 -60.74
C ILE A 12 -31.01 3.61 -60.41
N LEU A 13 -30.68 4.16 -59.22
CA LEU A 13 -29.33 4.25 -58.69
C LEU A 13 -28.98 2.89 -58.07
N SER A 14 -28.17 2.08 -58.72
CA SER A 14 -27.67 0.81 -58.18
C SER A 14 -26.58 1.12 -57.18
N ILE A 15 -26.87 0.96 -55.89
CA ILE A 15 -25.86 1.01 -54.81
C ILE A 15 -25.19 -0.36 -54.77
N ALA A 16 -24.00 -0.48 -55.33
CA ALA A 16 -23.13 -1.63 -55.14
C ALA A 16 -22.49 -1.53 -53.73
N ALA A 17 -22.98 -2.30 -52.76
CA ALA A 17 -22.35 -2.46 -51.46
C ALA A 17 -21.08 -3.29 -51.61
N ALA A 18 -19.93 -2.65 -51.56
CA ALA A 18 -18.65 -3.32 -51.46
C ALA A 18 -18.46 -3.89 -50.05
N LEU A 19 -18.74 -5.17 -49.86
CA LEU A 19 -18.34 -5.95 -48.71
C LEU A 19 -16.81 -6.17 -48.78
N GLY A 20 -16.04 -5.25 -48.20
CA GLY A 20 -14.61 -5.49 -47.96
C GLY A 20 -14.43 -6.59 -46.91
N PRO A 21 -13.38 -7.43 -47.01
CA PRO A 21 -13.09 -8.40 -45.96
C PRO A 21 -12.79 -7.66 -44.65
N ALA A 22 -13.60 -7.95 -43.62
CA ALA A 22 -13.27 -7.53 -42.26
C ALA A 22 -11.94 -8.19 -41.87
N ALA A 23 -10.86 -7.43 -41.93
CA ALA A 23 -9.59 -7.85 -41.33
C ALA A 23 -9.85 -7.96 -39.84
N CYS A 24 -9.87 -9.17 -39.31
CA CYS A 24 -9.72 -9.37 -37.86
C CYS A 24 -8.36 -8.83 -37.46
N GLU A 25 -8.29 -7.58 -36.98
CA GLU A 25 -7.11 -7.10 -36.28
C GLU A 25 -6.95 -7.99 -35.05
N ARG A 26 -5.92 -8.84 -35.07
CA ARG A 26 -5.49 -9.56 -33.87
C ARG A 26 -5.05 -8.50 -32.86
N GLU A 27 -5.72 -8.46 -31.71
CA GLU A 27 -5.19 -7.72 -30.56
C GLU A 27 -3.71 -8.12 -30.34
N PRO A 28 -2.82 -7.15 -30.15
CA PRO A 28 -1.43 -7.46 -29.82
C PRO A 28 -1.41 -8.34 -28.55
N PRO A 29 -0.50 -9.32 -28.46
CA PRO A 29 -0.39 -10.12 -27.25
C PRO A 29 -0.17 -9.21 -26.05
N PRO A 30 -0.73 -9.56 -24.87
CA PRO A 30 -0.57 -8.74 -23.66
C PRO A 30 0.91 -8.50 -23.41
N GLU A 31 1.27 -7.25 -23.22
CA GLU A 31 2.63 -6.85 -22.87
C GLU A 31 3.02 -7.57 -21.56
N VAL A 32 4.06 -8.42 -21.63
CA VAL A 32 4.59 -9.10 -20.46
C VAL A 32 5.22 -8.02 -19.57
N ALA A 33 4.56 -7.68 -18.46
CA ALA A 33 5.09 -6.72 -17.51
C ALA A 33 6.51 -7.11 -17.09
N ALA A 34 7.41 -6.13 -17.04
CA ALA A 34 8.77 -6.36 -16.55
C ALA A 34 8.74 -6.99 -15.15
N PRO A 35 9.67 -7.89 -14.81
CA PRO A 35 9.69 -8.52 -13.49
C PRO A 35 9.83 -7.44 -12.42
N ARG A 36 8.94 -7.46 -11.41
CA ARG A 36 8.99 -6.54 -10.27
C ARG A 36 10.25 -6.80 -9.44
N VAL A 37 11.03 -5.76 -9.22
CA VAL A 37 12.26 -5.85 -8.42
C VAL A 37 11.93 -5.60 -6.96
N LYS A 38 12.17 -6.61 -6.11
CA LYS A 38 12.08 -6.51 -4.67
C LYS A 38 13.34 -5.81 -4.13
N GLN A 39 13.19 -4.64 -3.51
CA GLN A 39 14.27 -3.95 -2.78
C GLN A 39 14.09 -4.18 -1.28
N VAL A 40 15.12 -4.64 -0.59
CA VAL A 40 15.09 -4.92 0.85
C VAL A 40 15.85 -3.86 1.61
N PHE A 41 15.35 -3.50 2.80
CA PHE A 41 15.94 -2.51 3.68
C PHE A 41 16.08 -3.05 5.10
N HIS A 42 17.19 -2.69 5.75
CA HIS A 42 17.48 -2.97 7.15
C HIS A 42 17.75 -1.65 7.86
N LEU A 43 17.01 -1.37 8.92
CA LEU A 43 17.13 -0.14 9.69
C LEU A 43 18.37 -0.16 10.57
N ASN A 44 18.64 -1.34 11.14
CA ASN A 44 19.78 -1.63 12.00
C ASN A 44 20.45 -2.92 11.49
N GLY A 45 21.55 -3.32 12.07
CA GLY A 45 22.26 -4.52 11.56
C GLY A 45 21.64 -5.85 11.97
N TYR A 46 20.96 -5.89 13.10
CA TYR A 46 20.49 -7.11 13.74
C TYR A 46 19.34 -7.80 12.98
N GLU A 47 18.57 -7.08 12.14
CA GLU A 47 17.45 -7.67 11.40
C GLU A 47 17.92 -8.84 10.52
N LYS A 48 19.14 -8.75 9.97
CA LYS A 48 19.72 -9.83 9.16
C LYS A 48 19.98 -11.08 9.99
N ASP A 49 20.47 -10.91 11.22
CA ASP A 49 20.76 -12.02 12.12
C ASP A 49 19.50 -12.71 12.59
N PHE A 50 18.38 -11.97 12.68
CA PHE A 50 17.05 -12.51 12.96
C PHE A 50 16.31 -13.03 11.72
N GLY A 51 16.88 -12.88 10.52
CA GLY A 51 16.36 -13.46 9.27
C GLY A 51 15.19 -12.70 8.66
N TYR A 52 15.08 -11.36 8.90
CA TYR A 52 14.03 -10.53 8.29
C TYR A 52 14.57 -9.20 7.73
N SER A 53 13.77 -8.54 6.92
CA SER A 53 14.03 -7.18 6.45
C SER A 53 13.11 -6.22 7.18
N GLN A 54 13.62 -5.06 7.63
CA GLN A 54 12.79 -4.03 8.26
C GLN A 54 11.73 -3.49 7.29
N ALA A 55 12.09 -3.34 6.01
CA ALA A 55 11.12 -3.01 4.99
C ALA A 55 11.44 -3.65 3.64
N VAL A 56 10.42 -3.77 2.82
CA VAL A 56 10.51 -4.22 1.43
C VAL A 56 9.76 -3.22 0.55
N LEU A 57 10.44 -2.68 -0.46
CA LEU A 57 9.85 -1.84 -1.49
C LEU A 57 9.63 -2.67 -2.76
N ILE A 58 8.41 -2.62 -3.29
CA ILE A 58 8.04 -3.17 -4.61
C ILE A 58 7.26 -2.09 -5.35
N ASP A 59 7.79 -1.63 -6.48
CA ASP A 59 7.27 -0.50 -7.23
C ASP A 59 7.19 0.75 -6.33
N LYS A 60 5.98 1.18 -5.95
CA LYS A 60 5.74 2.30 -5.03
C LYS A 60 5.24 1.86 -3.65
N THR A 61 5.01 0.58 -3.44
CA THR A 61 4.48 0.07 -2.17
C THR A 61 5.61 -0.34 -1.24
N LEU A 62 5.70 0.31 -0.09
CA LEU A 62 6.63 0.01 0.99
C LEU A 62 5.92 -0.81 2.08
N TYR A 63 6.36 -2.03 2.25
CA TYR A 63 5.91 -2.92 3.33
C TYR A 63 6.90 -2.81 4.49
N VAL A 64 6.47 -2.33 5.64
CA VAL A 64 7.28 -2.23 6.85
C VAL A 64 6.89 -3.37 7.79
N SER A 65 7.89 -4.15 8.20
CA SER A 65 7.72 -5.25 9.15
C SER A 65 7.21 -4.79 10.51
N GLY A 66 6.65 -5.73 11.27
CA GLY A 66 6.28 -5.52 12.66
C GLY A 66 7.43 -4.86 13.42
N THR A 67 7.15 -3.68 13.94
CA THR A 67 8.13 -2.79 14.56
C THR A 67 7.81 -2.65 16.03
N MET A 68 8.76 -2.99 16.87
CA MET A 68 8.65 -2.99 18.32
C MET A 68 9.47 -1.86 18.96
N ALA A 69 9.30 -1.71 20.27
CA ALA A 69 10.03 -0.73 21.08
C ALA A 69 11.47 -1.17 21.35
N VAL A 70 12.35 -1.02 20.37
CA VAL A 70 13.75 -1.41 20.47
C VAL A 70 14.69 -0.24 20.17
N ASP A 71 15.86 -0.27 20.80
CA ASP A 71 16.98 0.61 20.45
C ASP A 71 17.76 0.10 19.22
N ALA A 72 18.83 0.81 18.84
CA ALA A 72 19.66 0.45 17.68
C ALA A 72 20.41 -0.90 17.83
N GLN A 73 20.44 -1.46 19.03
CA GLN A 73 21.02 -2.77 19.34
C GLN A 73 19.95 -3.87 19.46
N GLY A 74 18.67 -3.55 19.17
CA GLY A 74 17.56 -4.49 19.28
C GLY A 74 17.08 -4.75 20.72
N ARG A 75 17.49 -3.96 21.68
CA ARG A 75 17.11 -4.14 23.09
C ARG A 75 15.80 -3.42 23.38
N LEU A 76 14.93 -4.05 24.16
CA LEU A 76 13.67 -3.48 24.61
C LEU A 76 13.89 -2.13 25.33
N VAL A 77 13.12 -1.12 24.96
CA VAL A 77 13.01 0.16 25.65
C VAL A 77 11.62 0.34 26.27
N ALA A 78 11.50 1.19 27.29
CA ALA A 78 10.24 1.46 27.99
C ALA A 78 9.51 0.18 28.50
N PRO A 79 10.17 -0.72 29.25
CA PRO A 79 9.52 -1.94 29.75
C PRO A 79 8.34 -1.59 30.67
N GLY A 80 7.19 -2.25 30.43
CA GLY A 80 5.97 -2.02 31.19
C GLY A 80 5.20 -0.74 30.87
N ASP A 81 5.71 0.13 30.01
CA ASP A 81 5.08 1.40 29.61
C ASP A 81 4.56 1.31 28.16
N MET A 82 3.24 1.11 28.00
CA MET A 82 2.59 1.03 26.69
C MET A 82 2.82 2.28 25.85
N ALA A 83 2.64 3.46 26.42
CA ALA A 83 2.81 4.73 25.69
C ALA A 83 4.28 4.94 25.25
N GLY A 84 5.22 4.63 26.14
CA GLY A 84 6.65 4.65 25.82
C GLY A 84 7.01 3.67 24.71
N GLN A 85 6.47 2.45 24.75
CA GLN A 85 6.69 1.47 23.69
C GLN A 85 6.07 1.88 22.36
N MET A 86 4.86 2.43 22.36
CA MET A 86 4.25 2.97 21.14
C MET A 86 5.11 4.07 20.52
N ARG A 87 5.58 5.05 21.30
CA ARG A 87 6.46 6.11 20.80
C ARG A 87 7.75 5.57 20.20
N ALA A 88 8.38 4.59 20.84
CA ALA A 88 9.59 3.97 20.33
C ALA A 88 9.35 3.20 19.01
N ALA A 89 8.26 2.45 18.92
CA ALA A 89 7.87 1.76 17.69
C ALA A 89 7.61 2.76 16.55
N TYR A 90 6.82 3.81 16.80
CA TYR A 90 6.56 4.85 15.80
C TYR A 90 7.82 5.63 15.40
N ALA A 91 8.74 5.88 16.31
CA ALA A 91 10.03 6.51 15.99
C ALA A 91 10.85 5.63 15.03
N ASN A 92 10.87 4.32 15.22
CA ASN A 92 11.53 3.37 14.33
C ASN A 92 10.83 3.29 12.96
N ILE A 93 9.49 3.30 12.91
CA ILE A 93 8.71 3.37 11.66
C ILE A 93 9.05 4.67 10.92
N ARG A 94 9.06 5.83 11.60
CA ARG A 94 9.43 7.11 10.99
C ARG A 94 10.81 7.06 10.35
N ARG A 95 11.80 6.47 11.02
CA ARG A 95 13.14 6.31 10.46
C ARG A 95 13.15 5.45 9.20
N THR A 96 12.35 4.39 9.19
CA THR A 96 12.20 3.49 8.04
C THR A 96 11.52 4.20 6.86
N LEU A 97 10.44 4.95 7.10
CA LEU A 97 9.75 5.76 6.10
C LEU A 97 10.68 6.83 5.52
N ALA A 98 11.35 7.59 6.38
CA ALA A 98 12.28 8.66 5.98
C ALA A 98 13.44 8.16 5.12
N ALA A 99 13.95 6.94 5.36
CA ALA A 99 14.97 6.31 4.53
C ALA A 99 14.49 6.05 3.08
N HIS A 100 13.18 6.08 2.85
CA HIS A 100 12.55 5.91 1.54
C HIS A 100 11.90 7.20 1.01
N GLY A 101 12.19 8.36 1.65
CA GLY A 101 11.64 9.66 1.25
C GLY A 101 10.16 9.84 1.57
N ALA A 102 9.63 9.10 2.54
CA ALA A 102 8.24 9.12 2.99
C ALA A 102 8.09 9.54 4.45
N ASP A 103 6.88 9.85 4.87
CA ASP A 103 6.47 10.05 6.26
C ASP A 103 5.13 9.31 6.51
N PHE A 104 4.45 9.60 7.60
CA PHE A 104 3.17 8.98 7.97
C PHE A 104 2.01 9.36 7.04
N ASP A 105 2.14 10.43 6.28
CA ASP A 105 1.16 10.84 5.26
C ASP A 105 1.01 9.82 4.12
N GLU A 106 2.06 9.06 3.81
CA GLU A 106 2.08 8.00 2.81
C GLU A 106 1.58 6.66 3.35
N VAL A 107 1.38 6.51 4.66
CA VAL A 107 0.89 5.27 5.26
C VAL A 107 -0.59 5.08 4.93
N VAL A 108 -0.91 3.98 4.25
CA VAL A 108 -2.27 3.61 3.84
C VAL A 108 -2.89 2.53 4.72
N ARG A 109 -2.07 1.75 5.41
CA ARG A 109 -2.50 0.68 6.31
C ARG A 109 -1.61 0.59 7.53
N GLU A 110 -2.23 0.34 8.68
CA GLU A 110 -1.56 0.05 9.94
C GLU A 110 -2.21 -1.18 10.60
N THR A 111 -1.40 -2.06 11.17
CA THR A 111 -1.88 -3.11 12.06
C THR A 111 -1.13 -2.99 13.39
N ILE A 112 -1.86 -2.97 14.49
CA ILE A 112 -1.30 -2.91 15.83
C ILE A 112 -1.63 -4.23 16.54
N TYR A 113 -0.59 -4.97 16.87
CA TYR A 113 -0.67 -6.14 17.73
C TYR A 113 -0.32 -5.73 19.16
N THR A 114 -1.09 -6.18 20.13
CA THR A 114 -0.84 -5.86 21.54
C THR A 114 -1.08 -7.07 22.43
N THR A 115 -0.34 -7.15 23.53
CA THR A 115 -0.60 -8.14 24.59
C THR A 115 -1.58 -7.61 25.65
N ASN A 116 -1.96 -6.30 25.58
CA ASN A 116 -2.85 -5.66 26.53
C ASN A 116 -3.71 -4.59 25.84
N MET A 117 -4.91 -4.97 25.40
CA MET A 117 -5.83 -4.08 24.69
C MET A 117 -6.28 -2.89 25.55
N ASP A 118 -6.52 -3.09 26.83
CA ASP A 118 -6.98 -2.00 27.71
C ASP A 118 -5.90 -0.92 27.87
N ALA A 119 -4.64 -1.32 27.96
CA ALA A 119 -3.51 -0.37 28.01
C ALA A 119 -3.33 0.34 26.65
N LEU A 120 -3.50 -0.37 25.54
CA LEU A 120 -3.44 0.20 24.21
C LEU A 120 -4.54 1.24 24.01
N LEU A 121 -5.78 0.94 24.37
CA LEU A 121 -6.92 1.87 24.25
C LEU A 121 -6.68 3.16 25.04
N LYS A 122 -6.10 3.08 26.24
CA LYS A 122 -5.76 4.26 27.07
C LYS A 122 -4.66 5.12 26.45
N ALA A 123 -3.77 4.53 25.65
CA ALA A 123 -2.67 5.22 24.99
C ALA A 123 -2.98 5.57 23.52
N SER A 124 -4.17 5.25 23.01
CA SER A 124 -4.49 5.28 21.57
C SER A 124 -4.41 6.66 20.92
N ASP A 125 -4.70 7.72 21.69
CA ASP A 125 -4.61 9.10 21.20
C ASP A 125 -3.19 9.52 20.79
N LEU A 126 -2.18 8.80 21.29
CA LEU A 126 -0.78 8.99 20.90
C LEU A 126 -0.58 8.83 19.38
N ARG A 127 -1.41 8.06 18.68
CA ARG A 127 -1.37 7.93 17.22
C ARG A 127 -1.50 9.27 16.51
N PHE A 128 -2.24 10.22 17.09
CA PHE A 128 -2.42 11.56 16.54
C PHE A 128 -1.18 12.48 16.69
N GLU A 129 -0.12 12.02 17.34
CA GLU A 129 1.21 12.65 17.29
C GLU A 129 1.92 12.34 15.95
N TYR A 130 1.41 11.37 15.18
CA TYR A 130 2.02 10.85 13.95
C TYR A 130 1.10 11.00 12.74
N TYR A 131 -0.20 10.81 12.88
CA TYR A 131 -1.19 10.87 11.81
C TYR A 131 -2.05 12.13 11.88
N ASP A 132 -2.29 12.74 10.72
CA ASP A 132 -3.33 13.75 10.58
C ASP A 132 -4.72 13.10 10.75
N LYS A 133 -5.57 13.67 11.62
CA LYS A 133 -6.91 13.14 11.91
C LYS A 133 -7.84 13.12 10.71
N GLU A 134 -7.60 13.98 9.72
CA GLU A 134 -8.40 14.05 8.49
C GLU A 134 -7.92 13.06 7.41
N ARG A 135 -6.74 12.43 7.61
CA ARG A 135 -6.09 11.53 6.63
C ARG A 135 -5.54 10.27 7.29
N LEU A 136 -6.39 9.61 8.08
CA LEU A 136 -5.98 8.40 8.80
C LEU A 136 -5.84 7.20 7.85
N PRO A 137 -4.85 6.31 8.06
CA PRO A 137 -4.76 5.03 7.37
C PRO A 137 -5.87 4.09 7.82
N THR A 138 -6.13 3.05 7.02
CA THR A 138 -6.90 1.91 7.51
C THR A 138 -6.17 1.25 8.66
N VAL A 139 -6.89 0.83 9.71
CA VAL A 139 -6.26 0.27 10.91
C VAL A 139 -6.95 -1.00 11.39
N SER A 140 -6.15 -1.95 11.89
CA SER A 140 -6.63 -3.12 12.65
C SER A 140 -5.88 -3.18 13.97
N TRP A 141 -6.63 -3.37 15.08
CA TRP A 141 -6.06 -3.59 16.41
C TRP A 141 -6.37 -5.00 16.85
N VAL A 142 -5.33 -5.75 17.17
CA VAL A 142 -5.44 -7.19 17.46
C VAL A 142 -4.76 -7.48 18.79
N GLN A 143 -5.50 -8.07 19.73
CA GLN A 143 -4.88 -8.61 20.93
C GLN A 143 -4.36 -10.00 20.66
N VAL A 144 -3.08 -10.21 20.98
CA VAL A 144 -2.39 -11.50 20.88
C VAL A 144 -2.00 -11.99 22.28
N GLN A 145 -1.78 -13.29 22.39
CA GLN A 145 -1.38 -13.88 23.67
C GLN A 145 0.05 -13.47 24.07
N ARG A 146 0.95 -13.33 23.09
CA ARG A 146 2.36 -13.00 23.30
C ARG A 146 2.97 -12.43 22.02
N LEU A 147 3.88 -11.49 22.17
CA LEU A 147 4.85 -11.09 21.14
C LEU A 147 6.13 -11.93 21.26
N ILE A 148 7.15 -11.60 20.46
CA ILE A 148 8.39 -12.41 20.41
C ILE A 148 9.09 -12.50 21.79
N ASP A 149 9.05 -11.43 22.58
CA ASP A 149 9.52 -11.40 23.97
C ASP A 149 8.37 -10.91 24.87
N PRO A 150 8.21 -11.49 26.09
CA PRO A 150 7.12 -11.09 27.00
C PRO A 150 7.19 -9.66 27.51
N GLY A 151 8.33 -8.97 27.37
CA GLY A 151 8.47 -7.55 27.73
C GLY A 151 7.83 -6.61 26.71
N PHE A 152 7.57 -7.05 25.46
CA PHE A 152 6.89 -6.24 24.48
C PHE A 152 5.38 -6.24 24.70
N LEU A 153 4.80 -5.04 24.72
CA LEU A 153 3.37 -4.81 24.89
C LEU A 153 2.69 -4.51 23.56
N VAL A 154 3.45 -4.02 22.58
CA VAL A 154 2.93 -3.57 21.28
C VAL A 154 3.95 -3.83 20.17
N GLU A 155 3.42 -4.21 19.01
CA GLU A 155 4.12 -4.31 17.73
C GLU A 155 3.25 -3.66 16.66
N ILE A 156 3.83 -2.84 15.79
CA ILE A 156 3.12 -2.08 14.78
C ILE A 156 3.73 -2.36 13.40
N GLU A 157 2.92 -2.78 12.45
CA GLU A 157 3.29 -2.88 11.04
C GLU A 157 2.55 -1.83 10.21
N VAL A 158 3.18 -1.32 9.17
CA VAL A 158 2.55 -0.38 8.24
C VAL A 158 2.83 -0.73 6.78
N THR A 159 1.92 -0.31 5.91
CA THR A 159 2.13 -0.27 4.46
C THR A 159 2.00 1.17 4.01
N ALA A 160 2.95 1.65 3.21
CA ALA A 160 2.94 3.00 2.65
C ALA A 160 2.98 2.97 1.12
N GLU A 161 2.33 3.95 0.48
CA GLU A 161 2.40 4.18 -0.97
C GLU A 161 3.25 5.42 -1.22
N LEU A 162 4.42 5.23 -1.83
CA LEU A 162 5.38 6.29 -2.10
C LEU A 162 4.94 7.17 -3.29
N PRO A 163 5.26 8.47 -3.29
CA PRO A 163 4.86 9.42 -4.33
C PRO A 163 5.42 9.15 -5.72
#